data_bf5861030f62be39926e2a6887bdc401
#
_entry.id   bf5861030f62be39926e2a6887bdc401
#
_cell.length_a   1.000
_cell.length_b   1.000
_cell.length_c   1.000
_cell.angle_alpha   90.00
_cell.angle_beta   90.00
_cell.angle_gamma   90.00
#
_symmetry.space_group_name_H-M   'P 1'
#
loop_
_entity.id
_entity.type
_entity.pdbx_description
1 polymer ?
#
loop_
_entity_poly.entity_id
_entity_poly.type
_entity_poly.pdbx_seq_one_letter_code
_entity_poly.pdbx_strand_id
1 'polypeptide(L)'
;MAIKYIKKGMAVEESAANQEKTRNIVEGILKDVETRGDDAVRELSEKFDKWSPESFRLSDKQIEEIVSSVSEKTLEDIKWAQAQVRRFAQIQKSALRDVEIETIPGVILGHKNVPVNSVGCYVPGGRYPMVASAHMSVLTAKVAGVKKVIACTPPDPKTGVPPAETVAAMHFGGADEIYILGGVQAMAAMAYGSVGMQQVDMIVGPGNQYVAEAKRQLFGRVGIDL
;
A
#
# COMPACT_ATOMS: atom_id res chain seq x y z
N MET A 1 16.07 -43.58 -7.71
CA MET A 1 16.45 -42.56 -6.69
C MET A 1 15.20 -42.18 -5.93
N ALA A 2 15.22 -42.26 -4.60
CA ALA A 2 14.07 -41.81 -3.79
C ALA A 2 14.05 -40.26 -3.76
N ILE A 3 12.88 -39.67 -3.99
CA ILE A 3 12.68 -38.21 -3.89
C ILE A 3 12.81 -37.84 -2.42
N LYS A 4 13.77 -36.96 -2.10
CA LYS A 4 13.95 -36.38 -0.76
C LYS A 4 13.20 -35.05 -0.70
N TYR A 5 12.11 -34.99 0.07
CA TYR A 5 11.41 -33.74 0.34
C TYR A 5 12.19 -32.91 1.36
N ILE A 6 12.62 -31.71 0.96
CA ILE A 6 13.30 -30.76 1.87
C ILE A 6 12.26 -30.04 2.73
N LYS A 7 11.04 -29.81 2.22
CA LYS A 7 9.90 -29.22 2.92
C LYS A 7 8.63 -29.88 2.40
N LYS A 8 7.77 -30.33 3.31
CA LYS A 8 6.41 -30.79 2.96
C LYS A 8 5.44 -29.62 3.02
N GLY A 9 4.45 -29.62 2.14
CA GLY A 9 3.31 -28.72 2.24
C GLY A 9 2.50 -28.97 3.52
N MET A 10 1.75 -27.99 3.96
CA MET A 10 0.80 -28.09 5.05
C MET A 10 -0.38 -28.99 4.64
N ALA A 11 -0.95 -29.76 5.56
CA ALA A 11 -2.16 -30.52 5.29
C ALA A 11 -3.32 -29.57 4.94
N VAL A 12 -4.26 -30.02 4.10
CA VAL A 12 -5.38 -29.20 3.61
C VAL A 12 -6.23 -28.69 4.78
N GLU A 13 -6.51 -29.57 5.74
CA GLU A 13 -7.31 -29.25 6.93
C GLU A 13 -6.60 -28.20 7.82
N GLU A 14 -5.30 -28.34 8.01
CA GLU A 14 -4.49 -27.37 8.76
C GLU A 14 -4.42 -26.02 8.05
N SER A 15 -4.29 -26.03 6.73
CA SER A 15 -4.33 -24.82 5.91
C SER A 15 -5.67 -24.09 6.02
N ALA A 16 -6.79 -24.84 5.95
CA ALA A 16 -8.13 -24.28 6.09
C ALA A 16 -8.37 -23.66 7.48
N ALA A 17 -7.96 -24.36 8.55
CA ALA A 17 -8.08 -23.85 9.93
C ALA A 17 -7.25 -22.57 10.14
N ASN A 18 -6.05 -22.49 9.56
CA ASN A 18 -5.21 -21.29 9.63
C ASN A 18 -5.82 -20.12 8.85
N GLN A 19 -6.44 -20.38 7.70
CA GLN A 19 -7.15 -19.35 6.93
C GLN A 19 -8.36 -18.80 7.69
N GLU A 20 -9.17 -19.67 8.29
CA GLU A 20 -10.31 -19.25 9.11
C GLU A 20 -9.89 -18.42 10.32
N LYS A 21 -8.83 -18.85 11.02
CA LYS A 21 -8.26 -18.07 12.12
C LYS A 21 -7.79 -16.68 11.66
N THR A 22 -7.09 -16.60 10.54
CA THR A 22 -6.64 -15.33 9.96
C THR A 22 -7.83 -14.42 9.63
N ARG A 23 -8.87 -14.99 9.00
CA ARG A 23 -10.11 -14.29 8.65
C ARG A 23 -10.76 -13.66 9.88
N ASN A 24 -10.97 -14.44 10.93
CA ASN A 24 -11.64 -13.98 12.15
C ASN A 24 -10.84 -12.90 12.88
N ILE A 25 -9.51 -13.01 12.91
CA ILE A 25 -8.63 -11.97 13.49
C ILE A 25 -8.76 -10.67 12.70
N VAL A 26 -8.71 -10.74 11.38
CA VAL A 26 -8.80 -9.56 10.51
C VAL A 26 -10.17 -8.90 10.62
N GLU A 27 -11.25 -9.69 10.58
CA GLU A 27 -12.62 -9.19 10.77
C GLU A 27 -12.78 -8.42 12.09
N GLY A 28 -12.24 -8.98 13.18
CA GLY A 28 -12.26 -8.32 14.48
C GLY A 28 -11.53 -6.97 14.46
N ILE A 29 -10.35 -6.89 13.84
CA ILE A 29 -9.57 -5.65 13.73
C ILE A 29 -10.31 -4.62 12.86
N LEU A 30 -10.81 -5.02 11.70
CA LEU A 30 -11.54 -4.12 10.79
C LEU A 30 -12.77 -3.54 11.47
N LYS A 31 -13.56 -4.38 12.15
CA LYS A 31 -14.75 -3.93 12.89
C LYS A 31 -14.40 -3.00 14.06
N ASP A 32 -13.30 -3.27 14.74
CA ASP A 32 -12.84 -2.43 15.85
C ASP A 32 -12.46 -1.02 15.35
N VAL A 33 -11.67 -0.93 14.27
CA VAL A 33 -11.31 0.35 13.66
C VAL A 33 -12.54 1.06 13.07
N GLU A 34 -13.45 0.35 12.42
CA GLU A 34 -14.70 0.94 11.91
C GLU A 34 -15.54 1.57 13.02
N THR A 35 -15.54 0.98 14.23
CA THR A 35 -16.36 1.42 15.36
C THR A 35 -15.69 2.49 16.20
N ARG A 36 -14.40 2.33 16.52
CA ARG A 36 -13.67 3.20 17.46
C ARG A 36 -12.69 4.16 16.77
N GLY A 37 -12.50 4.04 15.46
CA GLY A 37 -11.68 4.96 14.67
C GLY A 37 -10.22 5.04 15.16
N ASP A 38 -9.76 6.25 15.41
CA ASP A 38 -8.38 6.58 15.77
C ASP A 38 -7.88 5.85 17.02
N ASP A 39 -8.72 5.68 18.03
CA ASP A 39 -8.36 4.99 19.28
C ASP A 39 -7.98 3.54 19.01
N ALA A 40 -8.76 2.83 18.19
CA ALA A 40 -8.46 1.47 17.81
C ALA A 40 -7.15 1.37 17.01
N VAL A 41 -6.93 2.29 16.05
CA VAL A 41 -5.69 2.32 15.26
C VAL A 41 -4.47 2.52 16.16
N ARG A 42 -4.54 3.43 17.14
CA ARG A 42 -3.45 3.70 18.09
C ARG A 42 -3.15 2.50 18.96
N GLU A 43 -4.16 1.89 19.56
CA GLU A 43 -4.02 0.71 20.41
C GLU A 43 -3.42 -0.48 19.62
N LEU A 44 -3.88 -0.72 18.40
CA LEU A 44 -3.37 -1.79 17.53
C LEU A 44 -1.92 -1.53 17.10
N SER A 45 -1.58 -0.29 16.75
CA SER A 45 -0.21 0.08 16.38
C SER A 45 0.75 -0.07 17.56
N GLU A 46 0.35 0.38 18.75
CA GLU A 46 1.14 0.15 19.97
C GLU A 46 1.30 -1.34 20.28
N LYS A 47 0.24 -2.12 20.13
CA LYS A 47 0.24 -3.56 20.41
C LYS A 47 1.15 -4.34 19.47
N PHE A 48 1.09 -4.07 18.16
CA PHE A 48 1.75 -4.88 17.15
C PHE A 48 3.12 -4.32 16.73
N ASP A 49 3.25 -2.99 16.66
CA ASP A 49 4.43 -2.32 16.12
C ASP A 49 5.22 -1.57 17.21
N LYS A 50 4.71 -1.49 18.45
CA LYS A 50 5.28 -0.67 19.54
C LYS A 50 5.44 0.79 19.12
N TRP A 51 4.48 1.28 18.35
CA TRP A 51 4.53 2.57 17.69
C TRP A 51 3.23 3.34 17.92
N SER A 52 3.29 4.45 18.65
CA SER A 52 2.13 5.31 18.93
C SER A 52 2.55 6.77 18.99
N PRO A 53 2.94 7.36 17.83
CA PRO A 53 3.37 8.75 17.74
C PRO A 53 2.18 9.70 17.93
N GLU A 54 2.45 10.98 18.17
CA GLU A 54 1.42 12.02 18.17
C GLU A 54 0.68 12.05 16.82
N SER A 55 1.44 11.98 15.71
CA SER A 55 0.91 11.86 14.35
C SER A 55 1.56 10.69 13.62
N PHE A 56 0.76 9.84 12.99
CA PHE A 56 1.26 8.80 12.09
C PHE A 56 1.71 9.37 10.74
N ARG A 57 1.20 10.55 10.35
CA ARG A 57 1.61 11.26 9.16
C ARG A 57 2.93 11.98 9.41
N LEU A 58 3.89 11.77 8.52
CA LEU A 58 5.12 12.55 8.50
C LEU A 58 4.86 13.96 7.97
N SER A 59 5.41 14.95 8.63
CA SER A 59 5.48 16.32 8.10
C SER A 59 6.54 16.42 7.01
N ASP A 60 6.46 17.44 6.16
CA ASP A 60 7.45 17.67 5.10
C ASP A 60 8.87 17.79 5.69
N LYS A 61 9.00 18.48 6.82
CA LYS A 61 10.28 18.60 7.54
C LYS A 61 10.82 17.25 7.98
N GLN A 62 9.99 16.37 8.53
CA GLN A 62 10.42 15.02 8.91
C GLN A 62 10.82 14.19 7.70
N ILE A 63 10.10 14.33 6.58
CA ILE A 63 10.46 13.66 5.32
C ILE A 63 11.83 14.14 4.83
N GLU A 64 12.08 15.45 4.82
CA GLU A 64 13.36 16.04 4.42
C GLU A 64 14.51 15.55 5.32
N GLU A 65 14.32 15.54 6.63
CA GLU A 65 15.29 15.04 7.60
C GLU A 65 15.60 13.54 7.38
N ILE A 66 14.57 12.72 7.16
CA ILE A 66 14.73 11.29 6.89
C ILE A 66 15.46 11.07 5.56
N VAL A 67 15.05 11.76 4.50
CA VAL A 67 15.69 11.65 3.17
C VAL A 67 17.16 12.07 3.24
N SER A 68 17.49 13.12 3.98
CA SER A 68 18.88 13.59 4.14
C SER A 68 19.79 12.61 4.88
N SER A 69 19.21 11.68 5.64
CA SER A 69 19.96 10.62 6.34
C SER A 69 20.35 9.45 5.42
N VAL A 70 19.74 9.34 4.24
CA VAL A 70 20.04 8.28 3.26
C VAL A 70 21.29 8.66 2.45
N SER A 71 22.16 7.68 2.19
CA SER A 71 23.37 7.92 1.41
C SER A 71 23.05 8.47 0.02
N GLU A 72 23.88 9.38 -0.51
CA GLU A 72 23.72 9.94 -1.85
C GLU A 72 23.65 8.86 -2.92
N LYS A 73 24.50 7.85 -2.82
CA LYS A 73 24.49 6.70 -3.73
C LYS A 73 23.14 5.97 -3.73
N THR A 74 22.55 5.74 -2.56
CA THR A 74 21.24 5.08 -2.45
C THR A 74 20.13 5.95 -3.05
N LEU A 75 20.19 7.27 -2.83
CA LEU A 75 19.22 8.21 -3.42
C LEU A 75 19.32 8.23 -4.96
N GLU A 76 20.53 8.20 -5.52
CA GLU A 76 20.75 8.09 -6.96
C GLU A 76 20.17 6.80 -7.53
N ASP A 77 20.42 5.65 -6.86
CA ASP A 77 19.92 4.34 -7.29
C ASP A 77 18.38 4.30 -7.25
N ILE A 78 17.76 4.87 -6.21
CA ILE A 78 16.29 5.02 -6.12
C ILE A 78 15.77 5.83 -7.29
N LYS A 79 16.34 7.00 -7.55
CA LYS A 79 15.91 7.89 -8.64
C LYS A 79 16.09 7.23 -10.00
N TRP A 80 17.22 6.56 -10.22
CA TRP A 80 17.48 5.82 -11.45
C TRP A 80 16.45 4.72 -11.68
N ALA A 81 16.18 3.88 -10.67
CA ALA A 81 15.17 2.82 -10.75
C ALA A 81 13.78 3.38 -11.05
N GLN A 82 13.40 4.46 -10.36
CA GLN A 82 12.12 5.14 -10.59
C GLN A 82 12.00 5.71 -12.00
N ALA A 83 13.08 6.22 -12.59
CA ALA A 83 13.05 6.70 -13.96
C ALA A 83 12.72 5.57 -14.96
N GLN A 84 13.25 4.35 -14.74
CA GLN A 84 12.92 3.19 -15.58
C GLN A 84 11.45 2.77 -15.41
N VAL A 85 10.97 2.63 -14.18
CA VAL A 85 9.58 2.29 -13.88
C VAL A 85 8.62 3.34 -14.46
N ARG A 86 8.91 4.62 -14.26
CA ARG A 86 8.11 5.73 -14.79
C ARG A 86 8.00 5.68 -16.32
N ARG A 87 9.12 5.49 -16.99
CA ARG A 87 9.15 5.41 -18.46
C ARG A 87 8.27 4.26 -18.97
N PHE A 88 8.39 3.08 -18.36
CA PHE A 88 7.58 1.93 -18.77
C PHE A 88 6.08 2.15 -18.46
N ALA A 89 5.75 2.64 -17.28
CA ALA A 89 4.37 2.95 -16.91
C ALA A 89 3.73 4.01 -17.84
N GLN A 90 4.49 5.01 -18.29
CA GLN A 90 4.02 6.00 -19.26
C GLN A 90 3.71 5.36 -20.63
N ILE A 91 4.55 4.43 -21.08
CA ILE A 91 4.33 3.68 -22.33
C ILE A 91 3.06 2.82 -22.18
N GLN A 92 2.91 2.09 -21.07
CA GLN A 92 1.70 1.31 -20.81
C GLN A 92 0.45 2.19 -20.82
N LYS A 93 0.49 3.34 -20.14
CA LYS A 93 -0.63 4.31 -20.14
C LYS A 93 -0.96 4.81 -21.55
N SER A 94 0.04 5.07 -22.39
CA SER A 94 -0.19 5.53 -23.76
C SER A 94 -0.88 4.50 -24.66
N ALA A 95 -0.87 3.21 -24.26
CA ALA A 95 -1.59 2.15 -24.94
C ALA A 95 -3.08 2.07 -24.54
N LEU A 96 -3.46 2.70 -23.44
CA LEU A 96 -4.84 2.82 -23.00
C LEU A 96 -5.49 3.98 -23.77
N ARG A 97 -6.27 3.65 -24.79
CA ARG A 97 -6.93 4.67 -25.63
C ARG A 97 -8.42 4.74 -25.29
N ASP A 98 -8.92 5.96 -25.21
CA ASP A 98 -10.35 6.18 -25.23
C ASP A 98 -10.91 5.82 -26.62
N VAL A 99 -12.11 5.29 -26.64
CA VAL A 99 -12.80 4.91 -27.87
C VAL A 99 -14.16 5.60 -27.89
N GLU A 100 -14.48 6.23 -28.99
CA GLU A 100 -15.81 6.75 -29.28
C GLU A 100 -16.10 6.52 -30.76
N ILE A 101 -17.19 5.82 -31.07
CA ILE A 101 -17.58 5.45 -32.44
C ILE A 101 -19.10 5.46 -32.62
N GLU A 102 -19.56 5.99 -33.73
CA GLU A 102 -20.94 5.85 -34.17
C GLU A 102 -21.10 4.49 -34.86
N THR A 103 -21.88 3.58 -34.26
CA THR A 103 -22.06 2.20 -34.73
C THR A 103 -23.20 2.08 -35.73
N ILE A 104 -24.25 2.87 -35.56
CA ILE A 104 -25.35 3.11 -36.50
C ILE A 104 -25.76 4.58 -36.34
N PRO A 105 -26.41 5.20 -37.35
CA PRO A 105 -26.78 6.61 -37.29
C PRO A 105 -27.50 7.01 -36.01
N GLY A 106 -26.92 7.96 -35.26
CA GLY A 106 -27.41 8.46 -33.97
C GLY A 106 -27.05 7.65 -32.76
N VAL A 107 -26.33 6.51 -32.87
CA VAL A 107 -25.89 5.67 -31.74
C VAL A 107 -24.36 5.72 -31.57
N ILE A 108 -23.92 6.48 -30.58
CA ILE A 108 -22.50 6.65 -30.25
C ILE A 108 -22.16 5.75 -29.04
N LEU A 109 -21.19 4.84 -29.21
CA LEU A 109 -20.66 3.95 -28.16
C LEU A 109 -19.19 4.26 -27.91
N GLY A 110 -18.74 4.02 -26.69
CA GLY A 110 -17.36 4.24 -26.36
C GLY A 110 -16.99 3.83 -24.94
N HIS A 111 -15.72 4.00 -24.60
CA HIS A 111 -15.19 3.91 -23.26
C HIS A 111 -14.14 4.98 -23.01
N LYS A 112 -13.98 5.35 -21.74
CA LYS A 112 -12.96 6.29 -21.27
C LYS A 112 -12.11 5.65 -20.18
N ASN A 113 -10.82 5.94 -20.21
CA ASN A 113 -9.88 5.53 -19.15
C ASN A 113 -9.82 6.65 -18.11
N VAL A 114 -10.49 6.45 -16.98
CA VAL A 114 -10.59 7.44 -15.90
C VAL A 114 -9.81 6.91 -14.69
N PRO A 115 -8.78 7.64 -14.20
CA PRO A 115 -8.11 7.25 -12.98
C PRO A 115 -9.05 7.39 -11.78
N VAL A 116 -8.86 6.53 -10.76
CA VAL A 116 -9.50 6.74 -9.45
C VAL A 116 -9.00 8.05 -8.83
N ASN A 117 -9.78 8.67 -7.93
CA ASN A 117 -9.38 9.96 -7.35
C ASN A 117 -8.26 9.80 -6.33
N SER A 118 -8.29 8.70 -5.56
CA SER A 118 -7.34 8.46 -4.47
C SER A 118 -6.92 6.99 -4.38
N VAL A 119 -5.64 6.77 -4.04
CA VAL A 119 -5.05 5.44 -3.82
C VAL A 119 -4.28 5.42 -2.52
N GLY A 120 -4.51 4.39 -1.72
CA GLY A 120 -3.69 4.04 -0.57
C GLY A 120 -2.65 2.98 -0.97
N CYS A 121 -1.39 3.33 -0.95
CA CYS A 121 -0.28 2.45 -1.28
C CYS A 121 0.31 1.86 0.00
N TYR A 122 0.18 0.55 0.18
CA TYR A 122 0.82 -0.15 1.28
C TYR A 122 2.20 -0.65 0.86
N VAL A 123 3.23 -0.15 1.52
CA VAL A 123 4.62 -0.58 1.34
C VAL A 123 5.02 -1.38 2.56
N PRO A 124 5.18 -2.71 2.45
CA PRO A 124 5.44 -3.53 3.61
C PRO A 124 6.80 -3.20 4.22
N GLY A 125 6.87 -3.30 5.54
CA GLY A 125 8.12 -3.33 6.28
C GLY A 125 8.64 -4.74 6.43
N GLY A 126 9.80 -4.91 7.02
CA GLY A 126 10.35 -6.21 7.31
C GLY A 126 11.85 -6.19 7.54
N ARG A 127 12.53 -7.23 7.08
CA ARG A 127 13.98 -7.39 7.28
C ARG A 127 14.82 -6.42 6.44
N TYR A 128 14.25 -5.86 5.39
CA TYR A 128 14.92 -5.01 4.41
C TYR A 128 14.01 -3.86 4.00
N PRO A 129 14.56 -2.70 3.61
CA PRO A 129 13.80 -1.63 2.98
C PRO A 129 13.12 -2.11 1.69
N MET A 130 11.80 -1.96 1.59
CA MET A 130 11.03 -2.45 0.45
C MET A 130 10.83 -1.36 -0.60
N VAL A 131 11.93 -0.71 -1.02
CA VAL A 131 11.92 0.40 -1.98
C VAL A 131 11.23 0.06 -3.31
N ALA A 132 11.37 -1.19 -3.77
CA ALA A 132 10.71 -1.65 -5.00
C ALA A 132 9.17 -1.58 -4.89
N SER A 133 8.59 -1.88 -3.72
CA SER A 133 7.14 -1.79 -3.52
C SER A 133 6.64 -0.35 -3.63
N ALA A 134 7.42 0.64 -3.14
CA ALA A 134 7.10 2.05 -3.33
C ALA A 134 7.16 2.44 -4.81
N HIS A 135 8.17 1.97 -5.57
CA HIS A 135 8.29 2.24 -7.00
C HIS A 135 7.10 1.67 -7.79
N MET A 136 6.66 0.45 -7.44
CA MET A 136 5.61 -0.25 -8.17
C MET A 136 4.19 0.18 -7.78
N SER A 137 3.99 0.82 -6.65
CA SER A 137 2.68 1.28 -6.19
C SER A 137 2.52 2.80 -6.29
N VAL A 138 3.32 3.56 -5.57
CA VAL A 138 3.21 5.03 -5.48
C VAL A 138 3.45 5.69 -6.85
N LEU A 139 4.57 5.37 -7.47
CA LEU A 139 4.96 6.01 -8.73
C LEU A 139 4.01 5.65 -9.88
N THR A 140 3.59 4.40 -9.97
CA THR A 140 2.66 3.95 -11.02
C THR A 140 1.28 4.57 -10.85
N ALA A 141 0.79 4.74 -9.61
CA ALA A 141 -0.44 5.47 -9.32
C ALA A 141 -0.36 6.93 -9.80
N LYS A 142 0.77 7.62 -9.54
CA LYS A 142 0.97 8.99 -10.04
C LYS A 142 1.02 9.05 -11.57
N VAL A 143 1.69 8.10 -12.23
CA VAL A 143 1.70 8.02 -13.70
C VAL A 143 0.31 7.74 -14.26
N ALA A 144 -0.50 6.91 -13.60
CA ALA A 144 -1.88 6.67 -13.97
C ALA A 144 -2.73 7.95 -13.95
N GLY A 145 -2.35 8.95 -13.17
CA GLY A 145 -3.05 10.23 -13.06
C GLY A 145 -3.91 10.34 -11.80
N VAL A 146 -3.64 9.48 -10.80
CA VAL A 146 -4.31 9.57 -9.50
C VAL A 146 -3.96 10.88 -8.82
N LYS A 147 -4.97 11.63 -8.38
CA LYS A 147 -4.79 12.96 -7.78
C LYS A 147 -4.19 12.87 -6.39
N LYS A 148 -4.68 11.94 -5.56
CA LYS A 148 -4.26 11.75 -4.18
C LYS A 148 -3.67 10.36 -3.98
N VAL A 149 -2.39 10.31 -3.63
CA VAL A 149 -1.66 9.07 -3.32
C VAL A 149 -1.17 9.12 -1.88
N ILE A 150 -1.74 8.29 -1.02
CA ILE A 150 -1.34 8.10 0.37
C ILE A 150 -0.44 6.86 0.42
N ALA A 151 0.73 6.95 1.05
CA ALA A 151 1.63 5.82 1.23
C ALA A 151 1.76 5.46 2.70
N CYS A 152 1.62 4.17 3.04
CA CYS A 152 1.78 3.65 4.39
C CYS A 152 2.89 2.60 4.45
N THR A 153 3.73 2.67 5.47
CA THR A 153 4.71 1.63 5.82
C THR A 153 4.80 1.47 7.34
N PRO A 154 4.99 0.26 7.88
CA PRO A 154 5.24 0.10 9.31
C PRO A 154 6.57 0.74 9.71
N PRO A 155 6.77 1.06 11.00
CA PRO A 155 8.09 1.40 11.51
C PRO A 155 9.04 0.22 11.37
N ASP A 156 10.35 0.48 11.36
CA ASP A 156 11.36 -0.58 11.41
C ASP A 156 11.26 -1.32 12.76
N PRO A 157 11.08 -2.64 12.77
CA PRO A 157 10.84 -3.39 14.01
C PRO A 157 12.05 -3.45 14.96
N LYS A 158 13.24 -3.10 14.46
CA LYS A 158 14.47 -3.11 15.28
C LYS A 158 14.76 -1.76 15.90
N THR A 159 14.52 -0.70 15.17
CA THR A 159 14.88 0.66 15.57
C THR A 159 13.70 1.47 16.06
N GLY A 160 12.45 1.05 15.72
CA GLY A 160 11.23 1.76 16.06
C GLY A 160 11.09 3.11 15.34
N VAL A 161 11.85 3.33 14.26
CA VAL A 161 11.81 4.58 13.48
C VAL A 161 11.37 4.31 12.04
N PRO A 162 10.96 5.34 11.29
CA PRO A 162 10.63 5.16 9.89
C PRO A 162 11.80 4.62 9.07
N PRO A 163 11.58 3.64 8.17
CA PRO A 163 12.64 3.09 7.31
C PRO A 163 13.04 4.13 6.25
N ALA A 164 14.21 4.74 6.40
CA ALA A 164 14.62 5.93 5.66
C ALA A 164 14.61 5.74 4.14
N GLU A 165 15.16 4.65 3.61
CA GLU A 165 15.18 4.36 2.18
C GLU A 165 13.78 4.15 1.61
N THR A 166 12.88 3.55 2.40
CA THR A 166 11.48 3.33 2.00
C THR A 166 10.74 4.66 1.94
N VAL A 167 10.93 5.53 2.95
CA VAL A 167 10.34 6.88 2.98
C VAL A 167 10.87 7.70 1.79
N ALA A 168 12.18 7.68 1.52
CA ALA A 168 12.76 8.34 0.36
C ALA A 168 12.14 7.85 -0.96
N ALA A 169 11.96 6.53 -1.10
CA ALA A 169 11.35 5.94 -2.29
C ALA A 169 9.87 6.37 -2.47
N MET A 170 9.09 6.44 -1.39
CA MET A 170 7.72 6.96 -1.42
C MET A 170 7.68 8.43 -1.81
N HIS A 171 8.56 9.25 -1.21
CA HIS A 171 8.65 10.68 -1.47
C HIS A 171 9.00 10.96 -2.94
N PHE A 172 10.09 10.38 -3.46
CA PHE A 172 10.47 10.54 -4.87
C PHE A 172 9.50 9.87 -5.85
N GLY A 173 8.76 8.85 -5.41
CA GLY A 173 7.65 8.25 -6.16
C GLY A 173 6.50 9.21 -6.37
N GLY A 174 6.38 10.23 -5.52
CA GLY A 174 5.37 11.29 -5.58
C GLY A 174 4.17 11.03 -4.66
N ALA A 175 4.36 10.35 -3.51
CA ALA A 175 3.32 10.26 -2.48
C ALA A 175 2.95 11.66 -1.99
N ASP A 176 1.65 11.96 -1.94
CA ASP A 176 1.13 13.24 -1.44
C ASP A 176 1.13 13.26 0.10
N GLU A 177 1.01 12.09 0.73
CA GLU A 177 1.09 11.92 2.18
C GLU A 177 1.79 10.60 2.50
N ILE A 178 2.64 10.60 3.51
CA ILE A 178 3.35 9.42 4.00
C ILE A 178 3.00 9.18 5.47
N TYR A 179 2.54 7.97 5.76
CA TYR A 179 2.18 7.54 7.11
C TYR A 179 3.06 6.38 7.55
N ILE A 180 3.53 6.44 8.79
CA ILE A 180 4.24 5.33 9.43
C ILE A 180 3.20 4.53 10.21
N LEU A 181 2.59 3.59 9.52
CA LEU A 181 1.54 2.73 10.03
C LEU A 181 1.53 1.41 9.25
N GLY A 182 1.52 0.29 9.93
CA GLY A 182 1.60 -1.05 9.35
C GLY A 182 0.34 -1.90 9.52
N GLY A 183 0.38 -3.10 9.00
CA GLY A 183 -0.59 -4.16 9.26
C GLY A 183 -2.03 -3.90 8.80
N VAL A 184 -2.95 -4.64 9.42
CA VAL A 184 -4.40 -4.55 9.13
C VAL A 184 -4.95 -3.18 9.52
N GLN A 185 -4.43 -2.57 10.59
CA GLN A 185 -4.85 -1.25 11.04
C GLN A 185 -4.54 -0.16 10.00
N ALA A 186 -3.48 -0.31 9.19
CA ALA A 186 -3.21 0.59 8.07
C ALA A 186 -4.24 0.41 6.95
N MET A 187 -4.60 -0.85 6.62
CA MET A 187 -5.66 -1.13 5.66
C MET A 187 -6.99 -0.52 6.09
N ALA A 188 -7.35 -0.71 7.37
CA ALA A 188 -8.56 -0.15 7.95
C ALA A 188 -8.55 1.38 7.94
N ALA A 189 -7.43 2.02 8.33
CA ALA A 189 -7.31 3.47 8.33
C ALA A 189 -7.49 4.07 6.92
N MET A 190 -6.91 3.46 5.89
CA MET A 190 -7.11 3.88 4.50
C MET A 190 -8.54 3.67 4.01
N ALA A 191 -9.20 2.58 4.42
CA ALA A 191 -10.55 2.23 3.98
C ALA A 191 -11.66 3.00 4.70
N TYR A 192 -11.45 3.38 5.95
CA TYR A 192 -12.48 4.06 6.77
C TYR A 192 -12.20 5.55 6.97
N GLY A 193 -10.97 5.99 6.74
CA GLY A 193 -10.57 7.38 6.99
C GLY A 193 -10.29 7.64 8.46
N SER A 194 -9.17 7.15 9.00
CA SER A 194 -8.76 7.33 10.40
C SER A 194 -7.38 7.95 10.50
N VAL A 195 -7.01 8.43 11.66
CA VAL A 195 -5.71 9.04 12.02
C VAL A 195 -5.25 10.13 11.06
N GLY A 196 -6.21 10.94 10.60
CA GLY A 196 -5.98 12.04 9.68
C GLY A 196 -5.93 11.65 8.20
N MET A 197 -6.09 10.37 7.85
CA MET A 197 -6.26 9.93 6.47
C MET A 197 -7.68 10.21 5.98
N GLN A 198 -7.80 10.62 4.74
CA GLN A 198 -9.07 10.53 4.03
C GLN A 198 -9.26 9.10 3.51
N GLN A 199 -10.51 8.63 3.49
CA GLN A 199 -10.85 7.37 2.85
C GLN A 199 -10.37 7.38 1.39
N VAL A 200 -9.76 6.28 0.96
CA VAL A 200 -9.27 6.12 -0.42
C VAL A 200 -10.24 5.31 -1.26
N ASP A 201 -10.19 5.51 -2.58
CA ASP A 201 -11.02 4.75 -3.52
C ASP A 201 -10.47 3.34 -3.77
N MET A 202 -9.14 3.18 -3.66
CA MET A 202 -8.47 1.91 -3.94
C MET A 202 -7.26 1.73 -3.02
N ILE A 203 -7.01 0.50 -2.57
CA ILE A 203 -5.81 0.11 -1.80
C ILE A 203 -4.98 -0.83 -2.66
N VAL A 204 -3.69 -0.53 -2.79
CA VAL A 204 -2.72 -1.32 -3.55
C VAL A 204 -1.48 -1.64 -2.72
N GLY A 205 -0.77 -2.67 -3.10
CA GLY A 205 0.50 -3.06 -2.49
C GLY A 205 0.47 -4.46 -1.89
N PRO A 206 1.63 -5.14 -1.87
CA PRO A 206 1.78 -6.47 -1.32
C PRO A 206 1.79 -6.44 0.21
N GLY A 207 1.53 -7.59 0.83
CA GLY A 207 1.61 -7.75 2.26
C GLY A 207 1.60 -9.21 2.69
N ASN A 208 1.62 -9.43 4.00
CA ASN A 208 1.48 -10.77 4.55
C ASN A 208 0.02 -11.27 4.45
N GLN A 209 -0.23 -12.51 4.91
CA GLN A 209 -1.57 -13.12 4.88
C GLN A 209 -2.67 -12.27 5.54
N TYR A 210 -2.35 -11.48 6.57
CA TYR A 210 -3.33 -10.62 7.26
C TYR A 210 -3.67 -9.40 6.42
N VAL A 211 -2.68 -8.79 5.77
CA VAL A 211 -2.89 -7.66 4.83
C VAL A 211 -3.69 -8.13 3.61
N ALA A 212 -3.35 -9.30 3.05
CA ALA A 212 -4.09 -9.87 1.93
C ALA A 212 -5.55 -10.18 2.32
N GLU A 213 -5.78 -10.71 3.52
CA GLU A 213 -7.13 -10.99 4.02
C GLU A 213 -7.91 -9.69 4.28
N ALA A 214 -7.24 -8.64 4.83
CA ALA A 214 -7.87 -7.35 5.03
C ALA A 214 -8.35 -6.74 3.70
N LYS A 215 -7.53 -6.81 2.65
CA LYS A 215 -7.93 -6.36 1.32
C LYS A 215 -9.14 -7.12 0.80
N ARG A 216 -9.18 -8.46 0.94
CA ARG A 216 -10.34 -9.26 0.54
C ARG A 216 -11.63 -8.86 1.27
N GLN A 217 -11.56 -8.60 2.58
CA GLN A 217 -12.72 -8.20 3.37
C GLN A 217 -13.17 -6.76 3.09
N LEU A 218 -12.26 -5.91 2.66
CA LEU A 218 -12.54 -4.51 2.30
C LEU A 218 -12.99 -4.36 0.85
N PHE A 219 -12.86 -5.40 0.01
CA PHE A 219 -13.32 -5.35 -1.37
C PHE A 219 -14.83 -5.07 -1.45
N GLY A 220 -15.20 -4.15 -2.31
CA GLY A 220 -16.55 -3.61 -2.42
C GLY A 220 -16.78 -2.32 -1.63
N ARG A 221 -16.04 -2.11 -0.54
CA ARG A 221 -15.96 -0.81 0.13
C ARG A 221 -14.92 0.09 -0.53
N VAL A 222 -13.77 -0.48 -0.84
CA VAL A 222 -12.69 0.13 -1.64
C VAL A 222 -12.27 -0.82 -2.75
N GLY A 223 -11.70 -0.30 -3.82
CA GLY A 223 -11.01 -1.12 -4.82
C GLY A 223 -9.73 -1.75 -4.23
N ILE A 224 -9.33 -2.89 -4.74
CA ILE A 224 -8.08 -3.55 -4.36
C ILE A 224 -7.33 -4.04 -5.60
N ASP A 225 -6.01 -4.21 -5.48
CA ASP A 225 -5.18 -4.95 -6.42
C ASP A 225 -5.13 -6.43 -6.01
N LEU A 226 -5.36 -7.33 -6.92
CA LEU A 226 -5.19 -8.77 -6.75
C LEU A 226 -4.45 -9.33 -7.95
#